data_6f5f67cbfcd81f6ad78bd3ecec78a335
#
_entry.id   6f5f67cbfcd81f6ad78bd3ecec78a335
#
_cell.length_a   1.000
_cell.length_b   1.000
_cell.length_c   1.000
_cell.angle_alpha   90.00
_cell.angle_beta   90.00
_cell.angle_gamma   90.00
#
_symmetry.space_group_name_H-M   'P 1'
#
loop_
_entity.id
_entity.type
_entity.pdbx_description
1 polymer ?
#
loop_
_entity_poly.entity_id
_entity_poly.type
_entity_poly.pdbx_seq_one_letter_code
_entity_poly.pdbx_strand_id
1 'polypeptide(L)'
;MTETLYVVACVANPLLWASRAALAREAILDWLKEPNVHVTLAECAYGSRGYQLADLAGARVTHVPLHATTMAWSKECLINRAISTLPPEALKIATLDADVTFRQAGWATKTLNALDLYEVIQPWVTAYDLGPNDEHLAAHASFASVYHSGKPVVASGAKFWAFNGGTYTYPHSGYAWAWQRQLLDRVGGLFEYGGMGSGDHHMALGMVGKVDASLPGGVTPGYRNAVTGWANLASNAINGKLGFAYGTIEHPFHGRKSDRGYESRWDMFLDHGFDPLVDLKRNTYGVLEFSGAKPDLERAFDRYLRSREEDVNMLT
;
A
#
# COMPACT_ATOMS: atom_id res chain seq x y z
N MET A 1 22.56 7.79 20.37
CA MET A 1 21.22 7.14 20.34
C MET A 1 21.04 6.57 18.95
N THR A 2 20.59 5.35 18.81
CA THR A 2 20.31 4.73 17.50
C THR A 2 19.08 5.43 16.89
N GLU A 3 19.16 5.84 15.64
CA GLU A 3 18.04 6.49 14.94
C GLU A 3 16.84 5.53 14.84
N THR A 4 15.63 6.03 15.04
CA THR A 4 14.41 5.23 14.99
C THR A 4 13.78 5.29 13.60
N LEU A 5 13.44 4.12 13.04
CA LEU A 5 12.59 4.00 11.86
C LEU A 5 11.13 3.93 12.32
N TYR A 6 10.33 4.89 11.90
CA TYR A 6 8.90 4.89 12.16
C TYR A 6 8.17 4.12 11.05
N VAL A 7 7.68 2.95 11.41
CA VAL A 7 6.91 2.09 10.50
C VAL A 7 5.44 2.45 10.61
N VAL A 8 4.81 2.72 9.49
CA VAL A 8 3.37 2.98 9.40
C VAL A 8 2.71 1.90 8.56
N ALA A 9 1.72 1.26 9.13
CA ALA A 9 0.89 0.27 8.45
C ALA A 9 -0.58 0.55 8.68
N CYS A 10 -1.44 -0.05 7.86
CA CYS A 10 -2.87 0.03 8.09
C CYS A 10 -3.55 -1.33 7.91
N VAL A 11 -4.62 -1.53 8.67
CA VAL A 11 -5.53 -2.67 8.53
C VAL A 11 -6.95 -2.15 8.32
N ALA A 12 -7.52 -2.51 7.18
CA ALA A 12 -8.91 -2.31 6.82
C ALA A 12 -9.54 -3.68 6.59
N ASN A 13 -10.36 -4.15 7.54
CA ASN A 13 -10.94 -5.48 7.50
C ASN A 13 -12.48 -5.45 7.57
N PRO A 14 -13.16 -4.92 6.53
CA PRO A 14 -14.61 -4.72 6.56
C PRO A 14 -15.41 -6.02 6.62
N LEU A 15 -14.84 -7.15 6.23
CA LEU A 15 -15.50 -8.46 6.22
C LEU A 15 -15.06 -9.37 7.36
N LEU A 16 -14.15 -8.89 8.24
CA LEU A 16 -13.59 -9.63 9.38
C LEU A 16 -12.90 -10.93 8.98
N TRP A 17 -12.17 -10.93 7.86
CA TRP A 17 -11.31 -12.06 7.51
C TRP A 17 -10.30 -12.31 8.63
N ALA A 18 -10.25 -13.54 9.11
CA ALA A 18 -9.35 -13.95 10.20
C ALA A 18 -7.89 -13.87 9.76
N SER A 19 -7.60 -14.24 8.52
CA SER A 19 -6.26 -14.18 7.93
C SER A 19 -5.66 -12.77 7.99
N ARG A 20 -6.41 -11.72 7.69
CA ARG A 20 -5.89 -10.34 7.73
C ARG A 20 -5.42 -9.89 9.09
N ALA A 21 -6.19 -10.19 10.13
CA ALA A 21 -5.82 -9.80 11.49
C ALA A 21 -4.63 -10.63 12.00
N ALA A 22 -4.61 -11.94 11.69
CA ALA A 22 -3.51 -12.82 12.05
C ALA A 22 -2.20 -12.40 11.39
N LEU A 23 -2.18 -12.24 10.06
CA LEU A 23 -0.98 -11.85 9.31
C LEU A 23 -0.47 -10.46 9.72
N ALA A 24 -1.37 -9.51 9.96
CA ALA A 24 -0.97 -8.19 10.44
C ALA A 24 -0.30 -8.25 11.82
N ARG A 25 -0.82 -9.09 12.72
CA ARG A 25 -0.21 -9.32 14.03
C ARG A 25 1.18 -9.92 13.90
N GLU A 26 1.33 -10.96 13.10
CA GLU A 26 2.61 -11.64 12.85
C GLU A 26 3.64 -10.68 12.25
N ALA A 27 3.27 -9.91 11.22
CA ALA A 27 4.14 -8.94 10.58
C ALA A 27 4.61 -7.85 11.56
N ILE A 28 3.70 -7.28 12.36
CA ILE A 28 4.04 -6.27 13.36
C ILE A 28 5.01 -6.83 14.40
N LEU A 29 4.76 -8.03 14.90
CA LEU A 29 5.66 -8.70 15.87
C LEU A 29 7.02 -9.00 15.24
N ASP A 30 7.08 -9.34 13.96
CA ASP A 30 8.32 -9.55 13.23
C ASP A 30 9.12 -8.24 13.11
N TRP A 31 8.49 -7.14 12.71
CA TRP A 31 9.16 -5.84 12.62
C TRP A 31 9.71 -5.35 13.96
N LEU A 32 9.03 -5.66 15.06
CA LEU A 32 9.46 -5.32 16.42
C LEU A 32 10.68 -6.11 16.91
N LYS A 33 11.15 -7.13 16.18
CA LYS A 33 12.45 -7.77 16.45
C LYS A 33 13.61 -6.79 16.19
N GLU A 34 13.41 -5.78 15.33
CA GLU A 34 14.37 -4.69 15.17
C GLU A 34 14.25 -3.71 16.35
N PRO A 35 15.33 -3.46 17.10
CA PRO A 35 15.26 -2.64 18.32
C PRO A 35 14.97 -1.16 18.05
N ASN A 36 15.25 -0.69 16.84
CA ASN A 36 15.10 0.70 16.40
C ASN A 36 13.83 0.94 15.56
N VAL A 37 12.83 0.06 15.65
CA VAL A 37 11.54 0.22 14.99
C VAL A 37 10.48 0.67 15.99
N HIS A 38 9.70 1.68 15.62
CA HIS A 38 8.44 2.06 16.24
C HIS A 38 7.31 1.93 15.22
N VAL A 39 6.25 1.19 15.55
CA VAL A 39 5.12 0.94 14.64
C VAL A 39 3.96 1.87 14.98
N THR A 40 3.36 2.47 13.97
CA THR A 40 2.07 3.18 14.06
C THR A 40 1.07 2.45 13.18
N LEU A 41 0.11 1.81 13.81
CA LEU A 41 -0.92 0.98 13.16
C LEU A 41 -2.22 1.76 13.05
N ALA A 42 -2.62 2.14 11.84
CA ALA A 42 -3.98 2.60 11.58
C ALA A 42 -4.91 1.40 11.42
N GLU A 43 -5.86 1.24 12.30
CA GLU A 43 -6.89 0.21 12.17
C GLU A 43 -8.25 0.85 11.92
N CYS A 44 -8.90 0.47 10.81
CA CYS A 44 -10.20 0.99 10.44
C CYS A 44 -11.29 -0.03 10.77
N ALA A 45 -12.15 0.30 11.74
CA ALA A 45 -13.36 -0.44 12.05
C ALA A 45 -14.52 0.02 11.16
N TYR A 46 -15.46 -0.88 10.86
CA TYR A 46 -16.60 -0.62 9.98
C TYR A 46 -17.94 -0.86 10.68
N GLY A 47 -18.85 0.10 10.58
CA GLY A 47 -20.16 0.00 11.25
C GLY A 47 -20.00 -0.05 12.78
N SER A 48 -20.65 -1.00 13.45
CA SER A 48 -20.58 -1.19 14.91
C SER A 48 -19.46 -2.15 15.37
N ARG A 49 -18.53 -2.51 14.46
CA ARG A 49 -17.48 -3.49 14.76
C ARG A 49 -16.36 -2.86 15.59
N GLY A 50 -15.75 -3.68 16.45
CA GLY A 50 -14.58 -3.28 17.23
C GLY A 50 -13.27 -3.44 16.47
N TYR A 51 -12.17 -3.06 17.12
CA TYR A 51 -10.81 -3.21 16.63
C TYR A 51 -10.26 -4.61 17.00
N GLN A 52 -9.54 -5.24 16.07
CA GLN A 52 -8.99 -6.59 16.22
C GLN A 52 -7.54 -6.60 16.74
N LEU A 53 -6.84 -5.45 16.63
CA LEU A 53 -5.40 -5.34 16.89
C LEU A 53 -5.07 -4.28 17.96
N ALA A 54 -6.08 -3.73 18.64
CA ALA A 54 -5.90 -2.70 19.67
C ALA A 54 -5.02 -3.17 20.85
N ASP A 55 -5.00 -4.47 21.12
CA ASP A 55 -4.18 -5.10 22.17
C ASP A 55 -2.67 -5.08 21.86
N LEU A 56 -2.26 -4.80 20.62
CA LEU A 56 -0.85 -4.62 20.26
C LEU A 56 -0.28 -3.28 20.75
N ALA A 57 -1.13 -2.34 21.15
CA ALA A 57 -0.68 -1.03 21.65
C ALA A 57 0.26 -1.17 22.84
N GLY A 58 1.39 -0.45 22.82
CA GLY A 58 2.42 -0.55 23.86
C GLY A 58 3.57 0.43 23.62
N ALA A 59 4.70 0.20 24.27
CA ALA A 59 5.84 1.11 24.24
C ALA A 59 6.40 1.41 22.84
N ARG A 60 6.28 0.46 21.92
CA ARG A 60 6.77 0.61 20.54
C ARG A 60 5.68 0.40 19.48
N VAL A 61 4.42 0.37 19.88
CA VAL A 61 3.27 0.29 18.97
C VAL A 61 2.25 1.35 19.35
N THR A 62 2.01 2.28 18.47
CA THR A 62 0.92 3.26 18.57
C THR A 62 -0.26 2.75 17.74
N HIS A 63 -1.40 2.50 18.39
CA HIS A 63 -2.63 2.16 17.70
C HIS A 63 -3.42 3.44 17.39
N VAL A 64 -3.77 3.64 16.11
CA VAL A 64 -4.57 4.77 15.63
C VAL A 64 -5.95 4.24 15.22
N PRO A 65 -6.95 4.36 16.10
CA PRO A 65 -8.30 3.87 15.84
C PRO A 65 -9.01 4.79 14.84
N LEU A 66 -9.42 4.24 13.71
CA LEU A 66 -10.18 4.92 12.66
C LEU A 66 -11.51 4.20 12.43
N HIS A 67 -12.47 4.88 11.85
CA HIS A 67 -13.78 4.29 11.61
C HIS A 67 -14.31 4.73 10.23
N ALA A 68 -15.01 3.81 9.56
CA ALA A 68 -15.70 4.06 8.31
C ALA A 68 -17.09 3.40 8.29
N THR A 69 -18.00 3.97 7.51
CA THR A 69 -19.36 3.44 7.33
C THR A 69 -19.51 2.69 6.01
N THR A 70 -18.70 3.02 5.00
CA THR A 70 -18.70 2.35 3.70
C THR A 70 -17.36 1.62 3.44
N MET A 71 -17.42 0.59 2.62
CA MET A 71 -16.27 -0.28 2.31
C MET A 71 -15.44 0.24 1.14
N ALA A 72 -15.11 1.53 1.08
CA ALA A 72 -14.17 2.05 0.08
C ALA A 72 -12.75 1.54 0.34
N TRP A 73 -11.95 1.40 -0.72
CA TRP A 73 -10.52 1.11 -0.56
C TRP A 73 -9.77 2.37 -0.15
N SER A 74 -9.38 2.43 1.10
CA SER A 74 -8.82 3.64 1.71
C SER A 74 -7.39 3.45 2.27
N LYS A 75 -6.64 2.45 1.79
CA LYS A 75 -5.29 2.10 2.30
C LYS A 75 -4.39 3.33 2.50
N GLU A 76 -4.14 4.07 1.44
CA GLU A 76 -3.23 5.22 1.46
C GLU A 76 -3.79 6.36 2.34
N CYS A 77 -5.11 6.51 2.37
CA CYS A 77 -5.78 7.46 3.26
C CYS A 77 -5.55 7.09 4.74
N LEU A 78 -5.71 5.83 5.12
CA LEU A 78 -5.46 5.35 6.48
C LEU A 78 -4.00 5.55 6.88
N ILE A 79 -3.07 5.27 5.97
CA ILE A 79 -1.62 5.51 6.17
C ILE A 79 -1.36 7.00 6.36
N ASN A 80 -1.93 7.89 5.53
CA ASN A 80 -1.79 9.34 5.69
C ASN A 80 -2.33 9.82 7.04
N ARG A 81 -3.45 9.26 7.51
CA ARG A 81 -4.00 9.55 8.85
C ARG A 81 -3.02 9.14 9.96
N ALA A 82 -2.42 7.95 9.85
CA ALA A 82 -1.40 7.50 10.81
C ALA A 82 -0.15 8.39 10.77
N ILE A 83 0.35 8.74 9.58
CA ILE A 83 1.49 9.65 9.42
C ILE A 83 1.23 11.01 10.11
N SER A 84 0.01 11.52 10.04
CA SER A 84 -0.35 12.79 10.68
C SER A 84 -0.31 12.76 12.22
N THR A 85 -0.27 11.58 12.83
CA THR A 85 -0.16 11.41 14.30
C THR A 85 1.29 11.19 14.76
N LEU A 86 2.23 11.01 13.83
CA LEU A 86 3.63 10.78 14.17
C LEU A 86 4.25 12.01 14.85
N PRO A 87 5.14 11.80 15.83
CA PRO A 87 5.82 12.87 16.50
C PRO A 87 6.76 13.64 15.56
N PRO A 88 7.15 14.88 15.90
CA PRO A 88 8.01 15.71 15.05
C PRO A 88 9.37 15.10 14.73
N GLU A 89 9.90 14.26 15.61
CA GLU A 89 11.17 13.55 15.46
C GLU A 89 11.09 12.36 14.48
N ALA A 90 9.92 11.98 14.01
CA ALA A 90 9.75 10.95 13.01
C ALA A 90 10.16 11.45 11.62
N LEU A 91 11.47 11.55 11.38
CA LEU A 91 12.03 12.11 10.14
C LEU A 91 12.11 11.08 9.00
N LYS A 92 12.22 9.80 9.32
CA LYS A 92 12.29 8.68 8.36
C LYS A 92 11.16 7.70 8.63
N ILE A 93 10.32 7.50 7.63
CA ILE A 93 9.05 6.77 7.75
C ILE A 93 9.04 5.63 6.73
N ALA A 94 8.76 4.40 7.17
CA ALA A 94 8.49 3.28 6.29
C ALA A 94 6.99 2.98 6.26
N THR A 95 6.40 2.91 5.08
CA THR A 95 5.01 2.49 4.87
C THR A 95 5.01 1.05 4.38
N LEU A 96 4.51 0.14 5.20
CA LEU A 96 4.55 -1.31 4.95
C LEU A 96 3.12 -1.86 4.79
N ASP A 97 2.95 -2.81 3.87
CA ASP A 97 1.77 -3.65 3.87
C ASP A 97 1.80 -4.53 5.13
N ALA A 98 0.65 -4.63 5.80
CA ALA A 98 0.57 -5.26 7.11
C ALA A 98 0.65 -6.80 7.08
N ASP A 99 1.12 -7.35 5.99
CA ASP A 99 1.28 -8.79 5.73
C ASP A 99 2.65 -9.13 5.12
N VAL A 100 3.64 -8.26 5.23
CA VAL A 100 5.00 -8.54 4.75
C VAL A 100 5.98 -8.67 5.90
N THR A 101 6.93 -9.60 5.78
CA THR A 101 8.02 -9.81 6.73
C THR A 101 9.37 -9.67 6.04
N PHE A 102 10.42 -9.36 6.80
CA PHE A 102 11.78 -9.22 6.29
C PHE A 102 12.61 -10.45 6.68
N ARG A 103 13.22 -11.13 5.69
CA ARG A 103 14.04 -12.32 5.96
C ARG A 103 15.34 -12.04 6.71
N GLN A 104 15.87 -10.83 6.59
CA GLN A 104 17.16 -10.48 7.17
C GLN A 104 16.99 -9.48 8.31
N ALA A 105 17.64 -9.75 9.43
CA ALA A 105 17.81 -8.77 10.50
C ALA A 105 18.61 -7.55 10.02
N GLY A 106 18.40 -6.41 10.69
CA GLY A 106 19.06 -5.15 10.36
C GLY A 106 18.45 -4.43 9.14
N TRP A 107 17.28 -4.88 8.66
CA TRP A 107 16.59 -4.22 7.55
C TRP A 107 16.20 -2.76 7.87
N ALA A 108 15.82 -2.49 9.13
CA ALA A 108 15.48 -1.13 9.55
C ALA A 108 16.69 -0.20 9.48
N THR A 109 17.86 -0.65 9.94
CA THR A 109 19.11 0.11 9.84
C THR A 109 19.53 0.34 8.39
N LYS A 110 19.41 -0.68 7.53
CA LYS A 110 19.68 -0.52 6.09
C LYS A 110 18.74 0.49 5.43
N THR A 111 17.46 0.49 5.83
CA THR A 111 16.46 1.45 5.37
C THR A 111 16.84 2.87 5.78
N LEU A 112 17.20 3.09 7.05
CA LEU A 112 17.65 4.39 7.56
C LEU A 112 18.86 4.92 6.79
N ASN A 113 19.88 4.08 6.61
CA ASN A 113 21.11 4.44 5.88
C ASN A 113 20.83 4.78 4.40
N ALA A 114 19.92 4.05 3.75
CA ALA A 114 19.58 4.34 2.37
C ALA A 114 18.79 5.67 2.25
N LEU A 115 17.96 6.01 3.23
CA LEU A 115 17.28 7.30 3.29
C LEU A 115 18.23 8.49 3.54
N ASP A 116 19.46 8.28 3.98
CA ASP A 116 20.47 9.36 4.02
C ASP A 116 20.92 9.80 2.61
N LEU A 117 20.74 8.93 1.61
CA LEU A 117 21.15 9.16 0.22
C LEU A 117 19.97 9.51 -0.69
N TYR A 118 18.77 9.02 -0.37
CA TYR A 118 17.58 9.11 -1.20
C TYR A 118 16.43 9.76 -0.46
N GLU A 119 15.52 10.38 -1.20
CA GLU A 119 14.26 10.95 -0.67
C GLU A 119 13.20 9.87 -0.40
N VAL A 120 13.24 8.81 -1.21
CA VAL A 120 12.33 7.66 -1.15
C VAL A 120 13.02 6.39 -1.61
N ILE A 121 12.72 5.28 -0.97
CA ILE A 121 13.30 3.98 -1.33
C ILE A 121 12.26 2.85 -1.24
N GLN A 122 12.50 1.76 -1.97
CA GLN A 122 11.94 0.45 -1.56
C GLN A 122 12.96 -0.27 -0.65
N PRO A 123 12.57 -0.64 0.58
CA PRO A 123 13.49 -1.26 1.55
C PRO A 123 13.71 -2.76 1.26
N TRP A 124 13.65 -3.15 0.00
CA TRP A 124 13.80 -4.53 -0.47
C TRP A 124 14.18 -4.55 -1.96
N VAL A 125 14.77 -5.67 -2.41
CA VAL A 125 15.13 -5.94 -3.81
C VAL A 125 14.33 -7.10 -4.36
N THR A 126 14.12 -8.15 -3.54
CA THR A 126 13.38 -9.35 -3.91
C THR A 126 12.23 -9.57 -2.95
N ALA A 127 11.06 -9.88 -3.49
CA ALA A 127 9.92 -10.33 -2.72
C ALA A 127 9.49 -11.73 -3.17
N TYR A 128 9.16 -12.59 -2.21
CA TYR A 128 8.56 -13.89 -2.46
C TYR A 128 7.10 -13.89 -2.04
N ASP A 129 6.22 -14.24 -2.97
CA ASP A 129 4.86 -14.64 -2.61
C ASP A 129 4.90 -16.09 -2.14
N LEU A 130 4.37 -16.33 -0.96
CA LEU A 130 4.28 -17.66 -0.38
C LEU A 130 2.94 -18.33 -0.72
N GLY A 131 2.97 -19.64 -0.79
CA GLY A 131 1.78 -20.49 -0.86
C GLY A 131 1.25 -20.86 0.51
N PRO A 132 0.17 -21.67 0.55
CA PRO A 132 -0.47 -22.08 1.81
C PRO A 132 0.42 -22.91 2.73
N ASN A 133 1.49 -23.50 2.24
CA ASN A 133 2.46 -24.27 3.02
C ASN A 133 3.84 -23.58 3.03
N ASP A 134 3.87 -22.26 2.95
CA ASP A 134 5.07 -21.41 2.90
C ASP A 134 6.01 -21.69 1.70
N GLU A 135 5.57 -22.44 0.70
CA GLU A 135 6.32 -22.65 -0.54
C GLU A 135 6.38 -21.37 -1.38
N HIS A 136 7.49 -21.14 -2.07
CA HIS A 136 7.65 -19.97 -2.94
C HIS A 136 6.83 -20.15 -4.23
N LEU A 137 5.76 -19.37 -4.40
CA LEU A 137 4.93 -19.37 -5.61
C LEU A 137 5.47 -18.44 -6.69
N ALA A 138 5.98 -17.28 -6.30
CA ALA A 138 6.49 -16.28 -7.24
C ALA A 138 7.59 -15.44 -6.60
N ALA A 139 8.51 -14.95 -7.43
CA ALA A 139 9.53 -13.99 -7.02
C ALA A 139 9.38 -12.69 -7.84
N HIS A 140 9.49 -11.54 -7.16
CA HIS A 140 9.34 -10.23 -7.76
C HIS A 140 10.58 -9.39 -7.49
N ALA A 141 11.04 -8.66 -8.52
CA ALA A 141 12.03 -7.60 -8.35
C ALA A 141 11.32 -6.30 -7.94
N SER A 142 11.92 -5.53 -7.05
CA SER A 142 11.40 -4.22 -6.65
C SER A 142 11.48 -3.22 -7.80
N PHE A 143 10.48 -2.34 -7.89
CA PHE A 143 10.43 -1.26 -8.88
C PHE A 143 11.69 -0.38 -8.80
N ALA A 144 12.09 0.01 -7.60
CA ALA A 144 13.23 0.90 -7.38
C ALA A 144 14.57 0.25 -7.81
N SER A 145 14.79 -1.04 -7.55
CA SER A 145 16.02 -1.71 -7.97
C SER A 145 16.10 -1.86 -9.50
N VAL A 146 14.98 -2.14 -10.16
CA VAL A 146 14.92 -2.21 -11.62
C VAL A 146 15.13 -0.84 -12.24
N TYR A 147 14.48 0.20 -11.71
CA TYR A 147 14.69 1.58 -12.13
C TYR A 147 16.17 1.98 -12.02
N HIS A 148 16.81 1.69 -10.90
CA HIS A 148 18.22 1.98 -10.64
C HIS A 148 19.18 1.24 -11.58
N SER A 149 18.78 0.05 -12.04
CA SER A 149 19.56 -0.72 -13.01
C SER A 149 19.47 -0.20 -14.45
N GLY A 150 18.71 0.87 -14.69
CA GLY A 150 18.46 1.43 -16.01
C GLY A 150 17.53 0.58 -16.89
N LYS A 151 16.94 -0.48 -16.36
CA LYS A 151 15.98 -1.31 -17.10
C LYS A 151 14.63 -0.61 -17.20
N PRO A 152 13.82 -0.92 -18.25
CA PRO A 152 12.48 -0.39 -18.37
C PRO A 152 11.61 -0.77 -17.17
N VAL A 153 10.93 0.21 -16.59
CA VAL A 153 9.93 0.00 -15.52
C VAL A 153 8.51 -0.04 -16.06
N VAL A 154 8.34 0.24 -17.35
CA VAL A 154 7.09 0.07 -18.10
C VAL A 154 7.36 -0.96 -19.18
N ALA A 155 6.60 -2.04 -19.22
CA ALA A 155 6.72 -3.04 -20.26
C ALA A 155 6.14 -2.48 -21.58
N SER A 156 6.91 -2.51 -22.67
CA SER A 156 6.42 -2.12 -23.98
C SER A 156 5.39 -3.13 -24.48
N GLY A 157 4.20 -2.67 -24.85
CA GLY A 157 3.12 -3.52 -25.35
C GLY A 157 2.39 -4.37 -24.31
N ALA A 158 2.71 -4.23 -23.05
CA ALA A 158 1.95 -4.88 -21.98
C ALA A 158 0.56 -4.24 -21.84
N LYS A 159 -0.47 -5.05 -21.68
CA LYS A 159 -1.71 -4.59 -21.09
C LYS A 159 -1.41 -4.02 -19.71
N PHE A 160 -2.21 -3.05 -19.28
CA PHE A 160 -2.04 -2.32 -18.02
C PHE A 160 -1.73 -3.22 -16.79
N TRP A 161 -2.24 -4.45 -16.78
CA TRP A 161 -2.05 -5.47 -15.75
C TRP A 161 -1.79 -6.85 -16.37
N ALA A 162 -0.76 -7.01 -17.16
CA ALA A 162 -0.45 -8.33 -17.69
C ALA A 162 0.00 -9.26 -16.55
N PHE A 163 -0.88 -10.12 -16.11
CA PHE A 163 -0.62 -11.21 -15.19
C PHE A 163 -0.50 -12.51 -15.97
N ASN A 164 0.71 -13.00 -16.16
CA ASN A 164 0.97 -14.21 -16.91
C ASN A 164 1.39 -15.35 -15.97
N GLY A 165 0.45 -16.23 -15.64
CA GLY A 165 0.72 -17.44 -14.87
C GLY A 165 1.28 -17.20 -13.44
N GLY A 166 0.86 -16.13 -12.77
CA GLY A 166 1.32 -15.81 -11.41
C GLY A 166 2.54 -14.88 -11.35
N THR A 167 3.10 -14.48 -12.49
CA THR A 167 4.26 -13.58 -12.55
C THR A 167 3.85 -12.22 -13.11
N TYR A 168 4.17 -11.13 -12.41
CA TYR A 168 4.02 -9.80 -12.95
C TYR A 168 5.03 -9.57 -14.08
N THR A 169 4.59 -8.93 -15.17
CA THR A 169 5.46 -8.62 -16.31
C THR A 169 6.24 -7.32 -16.14
N TYR A 170 6.09 -6.65 -15.00
CA TYR A 170 6.76 -5.39 -14.64
C TYR A 170 7.29 -5.44 -13.19
N PRO A 171 8.23 -4.55 -12.84
CA PRO A 171 8.76 -4.46 -11.48
C PRO A 171 7.68 -4.18 -10.46
N HIS A 172 7.74 -4.83 -9.30
CA HIS A 172 6.69 -4.74 -8.29
C HIS A 172 6.76 -3.42 -7.52
N SER A 173 5.66 -2.68 -7.54
CA SER A 173 5.53 -1.36 -6.92
C SER A 173 4.94 -1.36 -5.51
N GLY A 174 4.43 -2.50 -5.04
CA GLY A 174 3.76 -2.63 -3.75
C GLY A 174 4.69 -3.07 -2.61
N TYR A 175 4.08 -3.60 -1.57
CA TYR A 175 4.64 -4.17 -0.34
C TYR A 175 5.19 -3.14 0.64
N ALA A 176 6.25 -2.42 0.29
CA ALA A 176 6.94 -1.54 1.23
C ALA A 176 7.64 -0.40 0.51
N TRP A 177 7.51 0.80 1.09
CA TRP A 177 8.26 2.00 0.73
C TRP A 177 8.76 2.69 1.99
N ALA A 178 9.85 3.44 1.88
CA ALA A 178 10.33 4.29 2.97
C ALA A 178 10.68 5.68 2.43
N TRP A 179 10.45 6.70 3.25
CA TRP A 179 10.33 8.10 2.85
C TRP A 179 11.07 9.00 3.83
N GLN A 180 11.69 10.04 3.32
CA GLN A 180 11.97 11.22 4.13
C GLN A 180 10.65 11.91 4.49
N ARG A 181 10.46 12.27 5.77
CA ARG A 181 9.26 12.99 6.23
C ARG A 181 9.00 14.25 5.42
N GLN A 182 10.07 15.02 5.17
CA GLN A 182 9.98 16.25 4.40
C GLN A 182 9.46 16.03 2.95
N LEU A 183 9.76 14.88 2.34
CA LEU A 183 9.18 14.54 1.03
C LEU A 183 7.67 14.38 1.14
N LEU A 184 7.20 13.56 2.10
CA LEU A 184 5.76 13.35 2.32
C LEU A 184 5.03 14.67 2.58
N ASP A 185 5.61 15.57 3.37
CA ASP A 185 5.05 16.89 3.65
C ASP A 185 4.97 17.75 2.37
N ARG A 186 5.98 17.71 1.50
CA ARG A 186 6.00 18.46 0.22
C ARG A 186 4.98 17.96 -0.80
N VAL A 187 4.72 16.66 -0.83
CA VAL A 187 3.80 16.05 -1.81
C VAL A 187 2.37 15.87 -1.28
N GLY A 188 2.13 16.21 0.00
CA GLY A 188 0.83 16.09 0.64
C GLY A 188 0.47 14.66 1.07
N GLY A 189 1.48 13.81 1.34
CA GLY A 189 1.30 12.41 1.72
C GLY A 189 1.26 11.45 0.54
N LEU A 190 0.81 10.21 0.78
CA LEU A 190 0.60 9.21 -0.26
C LEU A 190 -0.63 9.58 -1.12
N PHE A 191 -0.65 9.11 -2.37
CA PHE A 191 -1.82 9.28 -3.24
C PHE A 191 -3.02 8.45 -2.73
N GLU A 192 -3.99 9.12 -2.13
CA GLU A 192 -5.08 8.48 -1.38
C GLU A 192 -6.38 8.24 -2.17
N TYR A 193 -6.45 8.69 -3.42
CA TYR A 193 -7.67 8.64 -4.24
C TYR A 193 -7.74 7.40 -5.14
N GLY A 194 -6.91 6.38 -4.90
CA GLY A 194 -6.86 5.16 -5.71
C GLY A 194 -8.17 4.38 -5.77
N GLY A 195 -8.97 4.48 -4.71
CA GLY A 195 -10.35 3.99 -4.64
C GLY A 195 -10.54 2.48 -4.70
N MET A 196 -9.66 1.73 -5.37
CA MET A 196 -9.73 0.27 -5.44
C MET A 196 -8.37 -0.45 -5.42
N GLY A 197 -7.36 0.26 -4.95
CA GLY A 197 -5.98 -0.18 -5.02
C GLY A 197 -5.26 0.45 -6.21
N SER A 198 -4.08 -0.09 -6.55
CA SER A 198 -3.19 0.49 -7.57
C SER A 198 -2.57 1.85 -7.19
N GLY A 199 -2.79 2.34 -5.98
CA GLY A 199 -2.15 3.55 -5.49
C GLY A 199 -0.62 3.44 -5.55
N ASP A 200 -0.08 2.30 -5.16
CA ASP A 200 1.33 1.96 -5.25
C ASP A 200 1.88 2.03 -6.68
N HIS A 201 1.12 1.55 -7.68
CA HIS A 201 1.51 1.60 -9.08
C HIS A 201 1.49 3.02 -9.65
N HIS A 202 0.44 3.80 -9.35
CA HIS A 202 0.38 5.20 -9.71
C HIS A 202 1.53 6.00 -9.08
N MET A 203 1.80 5.77 -7.80
CA MET A 203 2.88 6.43 -7.08
C MET A 203 4.25 6.07 -7.66
N ALA A 204 4.55 4.78 -7.87
CA ALA A 204 5.84 4.35 -8.41
C ALA A 204 6.15 4.97 -9.79
N LEU A 205 5.20 4.89 -10.72
CA LEU A 205 5.37 5.50 -12.04
C LEU A 205 5.32 7.03 -12.00
N GLY A 206 4.53 7.59 -11.09
CA GLY A 206 4.47 9.03 -10.84
C GLY A 206 5.82 9.59 -10.37
N MET A 207 6.47 8.93 -9.43
CA MET A 207 7.78 9.34 -8.89
C MET A 207 8.88 9.43 -9.94
N VAL A 208 8.78 8.68 -11.04
CA VAL A 208 9.76 8.66 -12.13
C VAL A 208 9.25 9.35 -13.41
N GLY A 209 8.16 10.14 -13.33
CA GLY A 209 7.63 10.91 -14.45
C GLY A 209 6.97 10.08 -15.56
N LYS A 210 6.48 8.87 -15.22
CA LYS A 210 5.86 7.93 -16.18
C LYS A 210 4.40 7.60 -15.83
N VAL A 211 3.72 8.49 -15.13
CA VAL A 211 2.39 8.25 -14.54
C VAL A 211 1.32 7.87 -15.56
N ASP A 212 1.39 8.40 -16.79
CA ASP A 212 0.42 8.06 -17.84
C ASP A 212 0.39 6.56 -18.15
N ALA A 213 1.52 5.87 -18.00
CA ALA A 213 1.59 4.42 -18.18
C ALA A 213 0.89 3.64 -17.05
N SER A 214 0.50 4.29 -15.97
CA SER A 214 -0.25 3.68 -14.86
C SER A 214 -1.77 3.81 -15.01
N LEU A 215 -2.24 4.63 -15.93
CA LEU A 215 -3.66 4.96 -16.07
C LEU A 215 -4.32 4.09 -17.16
N PRO A 216 -5.38 3.33 -16.84
CA PRO A 216 -6.16 2.66 -17.88
C PRO A 216 -6.87 3.67 -18.78
N GLY A 217 -7.13 3.27 -20.03
CA GLY A 217 -7.98 4.03 -20.92
C GLY A 217 -9.40 4.17 -20.34
N GLY A 218 -10.06 5.32 -20.56
CA GLY A 218 -11.44 5.52 -20.14
C GLY A 218 -11.64 6.03 -18.70
N VAL A 219 -10.57 6.27 -17.92
CA VAL A 219 -10.70 6.93 -16.60
C VAL A 219 -11.27 8.36 -16.78
N THR A 220 -12.04 8.80 -15.78
CA THR A 220 -12.59 10.16 -15.79
C THR A 220 -11.49 11.23 -15.76
N PRO A 221 -11.77 12.44 -16.29
CA PRO A 221 -10.85 13.57 -16.16
C PRO A 221 -10.50 13.88 -14.69
N GLY A 222 -11.46 13.77 -13.76
CA GLY A 222 -11.21 14.00 -12.35
C GLY A 222 -10.22 13.00 -11.76
N TYR A 223 -10.38 11.70 -12.05
CA TYR A 223 -9.41 10.69 -11.64
C TYR A 223 -8.03 10.94 -12.22
N ARG A 224 -7.94 11.17 -13.54
CA ARG A 224 -6.66 11.48 -14.20
C ARG A 224 -5.98 12.69 -13.57
N ASN A 225 -6.72 13.79 -13.36
CA ASN A 225 -6.15 15.00 -12.77
C ASN A 225 -5.65 14.77 -11.33
N ALA A 226 -6.37 13.99 -10.52
CA ALA A 226 -5.92 13.64 -9.17
C ALA A 226 -4.59 12.86 -9.20
N VAL A 227 -4.49 11.83 -10.04
CA VAL A 227 -3.27 11.02 -10.18
C VAL A 227 -2.10 11.85 -10.73
N THR A 228 -2.30 12.59 -11.82
CA THR A 228 -1.23 13.39 -12.45
C THR A 228 -0.82 14.57 -11.59
N GLY A 229 -1.74 15.17 -10.85
CA GLY A 229 -1.44 16.25 -9.89
C GLY A 229 -0.46 15.78 -8.81
N TRP A 230 -0.75 14.64 -8.16
CA TRP A 230 0.16 14.05 -7.19
C TRP A 230 1.51 13.67 -7.81
N ALA A 231 1.49 13.02 -8.97
CA ALA A 231 2.68 12.56 -9.68
C ALA A 231 3.65 13.71 -10.04
N ASN A 232 3.12 14.84 -10.48
CA ASN A 232 3.91 16.02 -10.81
C ASN A 232 4.60 16.60 -9.56
N LEU A 233 3.90 16.67 -8.42
CA LEU A 233 4.51 17.09 -7.17
C LEU A 233 5.61 16.11 -6.74
N ALA A 234 5.34 14.80 -6.81
CA ALA A 234 6.27 13.76 -6.38
C ALA A 234 7.53 13.72 -7.26
N SER A 235 7.41 13.70 -8.59
CA SER A 235 8.57 13.66 -9.49
C SER A 235 9.48 14.88 -9.34
N ASN A 236 8.89 16.08 -9.20
CA ASN A 236 9.64 17.30 -8.98
C ASN A 236 10.35 17.32 -7.62
N ALA A 237 9.67 16.88 -6.56
CA ALA A 237 10.23 16.86 -5.22
C ALA A 237 11.34 15.82 -5.05
N ILE A 238 11.20 14.64 -5.68
CA ILE A 238 12.17 13.54 -5.64
C ILE A 238 13.40 13.85 -6.50
N ASN A 239 13.19 14.45 -7.69
CA ASN A 239 14.27 14.87 -8.60
C ASN A 239 15.34 13.78 -8.81
N GLY A 240 14.91 12.57 -9.12
CA GLY A 240 15.77 11.40 -9.35
C GLY A 240 16.35 10.71 -8.10
N LYS A 241 16.11 11.24 -6.90
CA LYS A 241 16.57 10.65 -5.64
C LYS A 241 15.63 9.52 -5.14
N LEU A 242 15.31 8.58 -6.03
CA LEU A 242 14.60 7.35 -5.74
C LEU A 242 15.62 6.21 -5.68
N GLY A 243 15.62 5.42 -4.60
CA GLY A 243 16.59 4.35 -4.39
C GLY A 243 15.98 3.07 -3.82
N PHE A 244 16.86 2.19 -3.34
CA PHE A 244 16.45 0.95 -2.67
C PHE A 244 17.47 0.57 -1.59
N ALA A 245 17.04 -0.29 -0.65
CA ALA A 245 17.94 -0.99 0.25
C ALA A 245 17.96 -2.48 -0.09
N TYR A 246 19.13 -3.13 0.06
CA TYR A 246 19.24 -4.57 -0.16
C TYR A 246 18.51 -5.34 0.94
N GLY A 247 17.54 -6.13 0.54
CA GLY A 247 16.74 -6.96 1.43
C GLY A 247 15.82 -7.89 0.65
N THR A 248 15.32 -8.89 1.34
CA THR A 248 14.31 -9.82 0.84
C THR A 248 13.12 -9.78 1.77
N ILE A 249 11.93 -9.68 1.20
CA ILE A 249 10.67 -9.76 1.93
C ILE A 249 9.88 -11.00 1.51
N GLU A 250 9.01 -11.45 2.40
CA GLU A 250 8.04 -12.50 2.16
C GLU A 250 6.64 -11.95 2.37
N HIS A 251 5.74 -12.38 1.50
CA HIS A 251 4.33 -12.03 1.53
C HIS A 251 3.53 -13.32 1.65
N PRO A 252 3.00 -13.63 2.84
CA PRO A 252 2.26 -14.84 3.15
C PRO A 252 1.00 -15.01 2.30
N PHE A 253 0.53 -16.24 2.21
CA PHE A 253 -0.69 -16.55 1.50
C PHE A 253 -1.93 -16.08 2.25
N HIS A 254 -2.79 -15.34 1.55
CA HIS A 254 -4.12 -14.94 2.03
C HIS A 254 -5.12 -14.89 0.85
N GLY A 255 -5.49 -16.05 0.38
CA GLY A 255 -6.39 -16.22 -0.77
C GLY A 255 -5.67 -16.23 -2.12
N ARG A 256 -6.36 -16.74 -3.13
CA ARG A 256 -5.80 -16.87 -4.47
C ARG A 256 -5.69 -15.51 -5.17
N LYS A 257 -4.60 -15.29 -5.89
CA LYS A 257 -4.43 -14.04 -6.67
C LYS A 257 -5.48 -13.88 -7.78
N SER A 258 -6.00 -14.99 -8.33
CA SER A 258 -7.12 -14.96 -9.28
C SER A 258 -8.35 -14.24 -8.73
N ASP A 259 -8.63 -14.44 -7.42
CA ASP A 259 -9.84 -13.92 -6.77
C ASP A 259 -9.72 -12.42 -6.46
N ARG A 260 -8.51 -11.85 -6.60
CA ARG A 260 -8.27 -10.41 -6.43
C ARG A 260 -8.69 -9.57 -7.64
N GLY A 261 -9.02 -10.21 -8.77
CA GLY A 261 -9.57 -9.56 -9.96
C GLY A 261 -8.78 -8.35 -10.45
N TYR A 262 -7.44 -8.43 -10.52
CA TYR A 262 -6.59 -7.28 -10.82
C TYR A 262 -6.94 -6.58 -12.15
N GLU A 263 -7.43 -7.31 -13.13
CA GLU A 263 -7.89 -6.75 -14.41
C GLU A 263 -9.36 -6.27 -14.31
N SER A 264 -10.24 -7.15 -13.86
CA SER A 264 -11.69 -6.90 -13.87
C SER A 264 -12.15 -5.85 -12.85
N ARG A 265 -11.39 -5.60 -11.78
CA ARG A 265 -11.77 -4.56 -10.82
C ARG A 265 -11.78 -3.16 -11.44
N TRP A 266 -10.97 -2.91 -12.49
CA TRP A 266 -10.98 -1.62 -13.18
C TRP A 266 -12.25 -1.41 -14.01
N ASP A 267 -12.82 -2.49 -14.58
CA ASP A 267 -14.07 -2.40 -15.35
C ASP A 267 -15.17 -1.77 -14.49
N MET A 268 -15.27 -2.14 -13.23
CA MET A 268 -16.22 -1.55 -12.29
C MET A 268 -16.09 -0.02 -12.18
N PHE A 269 -14.87 0.52 -12.15
CA PHE A 269 -14.65 1.96 -12.08
C PHE A 269 -14.89 2.67 -13.42
N LEU A 270 -14.49 2.03 -14.52
CA LEU A 270 -14.72 2.55 -15.86
C LEU A 270 -16.21 2.59 -16.20
N ASP A 271 -16.93 1.51 -15.94
CA ASP A 271 -18.36 1.38 -16.22
C ASP A 271 -19.21 2.39 -15.44
N HIS A 272 -18.80 2.74 -14.23
CA HIS A 272 -19.49 3.72 -13.40
C HIS A 272 -18.89 5.13 -13.47
N GLY A 273 -17.85 5.35 -14.29
CA GLY A 273 -17.20 6.64 -14.42
C GLY A 273 -16.71 7.22 -13.08
N PHE A 274 -15.93 6.43 -12.32
CA PHE A 274 -15.45 6.85 -11.00
C PHE A 274 -14.67 8.15 -11.04
N ASP A 275 -15.10 9.12 -10.23
CA ASP A 275 -14.42 10.39 -10.02
C ASP A 275 -14.22 10.61 -8.51
N PRO A 276 -12.98 10.60 -8.00
CA PRO A 276 -12.74 10.67 -6.56
C PRO A 276 -13.23 11.97 -5.91
N LEU A 277 -13.34 13.06 -6.66
CA LEU A 277 -13.83 14.34 -6.14
C LEU A 277 -15.35 14.38 -5.96
N VAL A 278 -16.08 13.48 -6.62
CA VAL A 278 -17.54 13.36 -6.57
C VAL A 278 -17.96 12.14 -5.73
N ASP A 279 -17.27 11.03 -5.95
CA ASP A 279 -17.69 9.71 -5.43
C ASP A 279 -17.09 9.38 -4.06
N LEU A 280 -16.11 10.17 -3.59
CA LEU A 280 -15.56 10.04 -2.24
C LEU A 280 -15.85 11.29 -1.40
N LYS A 281 -16.00 11.08 -0.09
CA LYS A 281 -16.08 12.13 0.93
C LYS A 281 -15.23 11.76 2.12
N ARG A 282 -14.78 12.77 2.89
CA ARG A 282 -14.12 12.52 4.18
C ARG A 282 -15.14 12.50 5.30
N ASN A 283 -15.04 11.49 6.16
CA ASN A 283 -15.80 11.44 7.40
C ASN A 283 -15.11 12.21 8.54
N THR A 284 -15.69 12.18 9.74
CA THR A 284 -15.17 12.87 10.93
C THR A 284 -13.82 12.35 11.43
N TYR A 285 -13.45 11.11 11.06
CA TYR A 285 -12.11 10.54 11.33
C TYR A 285 -11.09 10.92 10.25
N GLY A 286 -11.52 11.65 9.20
CA GLY A 286 -10.70 12.00 8.06
C GLY A 286 -10.49 10.84 7.07
N VAL A 287 -11.22 9.74 7.21
CA VAL A 287 -11.18 8.58 6.31
C VAL A 287 -12.03 8.86 5.08
N LEU A 288 -11.51 8.48 3.90
CA LEU A 288 -12.27 8.54 2.66
C LEU A 288 -13.29 7.40 2.60
N GLU A 289 -14.54 7.76 2.34
CA GLU A 289 -15.68 6.87 2.18
C GLU A 289 -16.38 7.17 0.86
N PHE A 290 -17.18 6.23 0.35
CA PHE A 290 -18.08 6.55 -0.74
C PHE A 290 -19.08 7.63 -0.30
N SER A 291 -19.32 8.57 -1.21
CA SER A 291 -20.17 9.74 -0.94
C SER A 291 -21.67 9.42 -0.92
N GLY A 292 -22.07 8.31 -1.52
CA GLY A 292 -23.46 7.96 -1.83
C GLY A 292 -23.95 8.45 -3.20
N ALA A 293 -23.09 9.15 -3.97
CA ALA A 293 -23.45 9.69 -5.27
C ALA A 293 -23.75 8.60 -6.32
N LYS A 294 -23.10 7.44 -6.20
CA LYS A 294 -23.23 6.31 -7.14
C LYS A 294 -23.50 5.00 -6.41
N PRO A 295 -24.76 4.74 -5.98
CA PRO A 295 -25.09 3.52 -5.24
C PRO A 295 -24.79 2.20 -5.99
N ASP A 296 -24.81 2.22 -7.33
CA ASP A 296 -24.47 1.06 -8.14
C ASP A 296 -22.97 0.71 -8.07
N LEU A 297 -22.11 1.72 -8.09
CA LEU A 297 -20.67 1.57 -7.87
C LEU A 297 -20.38 0.99 -6.49
N GLU A 298 -21.02 1.52 -5.45
CA GLU A 298 -20.85 1.04 -4.07
C GLU A 298 -21.28 -0.43 -3.93
N ARG A 299 -22.40 -0.81 -4.54
CA ARG A 299 -22.85 -2.22 -4.58
C ARG A 299 -21.89 -3.11 -5.38
N ALA A 300 -21.34 -2.62 -6.49
CA ALA A 300 -20.36 -3.36 -7.27
C ALA A 300 -19.07 -3.59 -6.46
N PHE A 301 -18.63 -2.58 -5.72
CA PHE A 301 -17.44 -2.68 -4.86
C PHE A 301 -17.67 -3.63 -3.68
N ASP A 302 -18.84 -3.61 -3.04
CA ASP A 302 -19.20 -4.56 -1.96
C ASP A 302 -19.16 -6.02 -2.48
N ARG A 303 -19.74 -6.28 -3.66
CA ARG A 303 -19.67 -7.61 -4.30
C ARG A 303 -18.22 -8.03 -4.58
N TYR A 304 -17.43 -7.13 -5.12
CA TYR A 304 -16.00 -7.38 -5.37
C TYR A 304 -15.25 -7.74 -4.10
N LEU A 305 -15.43 -6.99 -3.00
CA LEU A 305 -14.75 -7.32 -1.75
C LEU A 305 -15.17 -8.71 -1.24
N ARG A 306 -16.45 -9.05 -1.31
CA ARG A 306 -16.96 -10.37 -0.86
C ARG A 306 -16.45 -11.53 -1.70
N SER A 307 -16.15 -11.30 -2.99
CA SER A 307 -15.64 -12.35 -3.87
C SER A 307 -14.17 -12.67 -3.67
N ARG A 308 -13.44 -11.93 -2.82
CA ARG A 308 -11.99 -12.13 -2.61
C ARG A 308 -11.63 -13.37 -1.80
N GLU A 309 -12.56 -13.93 -1.01
CA GLU A 309 -12.43 -15.19 -0.27
C GLU A 309 -11.07 -15.38 0.43
N GLU A 310 -10.63 -14.41 1.24
CA GLU A 310 -9.27 -14.37 1.82
C GLU A 310 -9.02 -15.46 2.89
N ASP A 311 -10.07 -16.07 3.44
CA ASP A 311 -9.97 -17.10 4.49
C ASP A 311 -10.08 -18.55 3.98
N VAL A 312 -10.10 -18.78 2.67
CA VAL A 312 -10.34 -20.12 2.07
C VAL A 312 -9.41 -21.22 2.62
N ASN A 313 -8.21 -20.87 3.05
CA ASN A 313 -7.26 -21.86 3.60
C ASN A 313 -7.21 -21.95 5.12
N MET A 314 -7.99 -21.17 5.86
CA MET A 314 -8.11 -21.31 7.31
C MET A 314 -9.17 -22.34 7.73
N LEU A 315 -9.87 -22.94 6.76
CA LEU A 315 -10.96 -23.91 6.96
C LEU A 315 -10.54 -25.36 6.63
N THR A 316 -9.30 -25.58 6.25
CA THR A 316 -8.71 -26.91 6.07
C THR A 316 -7.60 -27.16 7.10
#